data_c2fffcea070481b8b5dc6a20f082a95c
#
_entry.id   c2fffcea070481b8b5dc6a20f082a95c
#
_cell.length_a   1.000
_cell.length_b   1.000
_cell.length_c   1.000
_cell.angle_alpha   90.00
_cell.angle_beta   90.00
_cell.angle_gamma   90.00
#
_symmetry.space_group_name_H-M   'P 1'
#
loop_
_entity.id
_entity.type
_entity.pdbx_description
1 polymer ?
#
loop_
_entity_poly.entity_id
_entity_poly.type
_entity_poly.pdbx_seq_one_letter_code
_entity_poly.pdbx_strand_id
1 'polypeptide(L)'
;AAKKIIDNNLGPTSFSKKDFILPELSSVLSEQLDILQKGRGFIRLRGLDPKKYDQLTIQTIYWGICSYLGTGIPQNSKGELMSGVKDYGDKIVSENPYRDGVRLHRTTAKIDAHTDSCDHVALLCIQRAKEGGESGVISSLAIYNEILKTKPQYLETLCKGFYIDLIGKGKTEKELSAHPIPVFSYFDGKMCSRFNKSQIELGAEKHSGGLDSLSQEAVNYVQYLTEQDKFHLKMMLNLLMFFHHQIQILYFYYVIYILLDNP
;
A
#
# COMPACT_ATOMS: atom_id res chain seq x y z
N ALA A 1 -7.50 -21.99 14.87
CA ALA A 1 -6.60 -20.91 15.33
C ALA A 1 -7.41 -19.72 15.86
N ALA A 2 -8.24 -19.03 15.04
CA ALA A 2 -8.95 -17.81 15.44
C ALA A 2 -9.79 -17.97 16.73
N LYS A 3 -10.55 -19.07 16.86
CA LYS A 3 -11.33 -19.34 18.08
C LYS A 3 -10.47 -19.30 19.34
N LYS A 4 -9.28 -19.92 19.33
CA LYS A 4 -8.35 -19.93 20.49
C LYS A 4 -7.92 -18.51 20.87
N ILE A 5 -7.67 -17.63 19.90
CA ILE A 5 -7.29 -16.22 20.13
C ILE A 5 -8.44 -15.47 20.81
N ILE A 6 -9.66 -15.64 20.29
CA ILE A 6 -10.87 -14.98 20.80
C ILE A 6 -11.21 -15.49 22.20
N ASP A 7 -11.18 -16.81 22.43
CA ASP A 7 -11.45 -17.44 23.75
C ASP A 7 -10.45 -16.95 24.82
N ASN A 8 -9.22 -16.59 24.42
CA ASN A 8 -8.20 -15.99 25.30
C ASN A 8 -8.33 -14.48 25.45
N ASN A 9 -9.41 -13.84 24.96
CA ASN A 9 -9.66 -12.40 25.00
C ASN A 9 -8.54 -11.54 24.37
N LEU A 10 -7.80 -12.07 23.40
CA LEU A 10 -6.81 -11.32 22.65
C LEU A 10 -7.51 -10.49 21.55
N GLY A 11 -7.14 -9.23 21.45
CA GLY A 11 -7.60 -8.37 20.35
C GLY A 11 -7.12 -8.88 18.98
N PRO A 12 -7.81 -8.52 17.89
CA PRO A 12 -7.54 -9.07 16.55
C PRO A 12 -6.14 -8.74 16.00
N THR A 13 -5.41 -7.80 16.61
CA THR A 13 -4.04 -7.41 16.24
C THR A 13 -3.03 -7.58 17.36
N SER A 14 -3.41 -8.26 18.46
CA SER A 14 -2.59 -8.36 19.69
C SER A 14 -1.85 -9.69 19.83
N PHE A 15 -1.66 -10.42 18.74
CA PHE A 15 -0.99 -11.71 18.71
C PHE A 15 -0.09 -11.86 17.48
N SER A 16 0.76 -12.87 17.46
CA SER A 16 1.70 -13.17 16.39
C SER A 16 1.46 -14.54 15.77
N LYS A 17 2.25 -14.92 14.75
CA LYS A 17 2.24 -16.26 14.17
C LYS A 17 2.51 -17.39 15.19
N LYS A 18 3.18 -17.07 16.31
CA LYS A 18 3.44 -18.05 17.39
C LYS A 18 2.16 -18.45 18.15
N ASP A 19 1.20 -17.55 18.19
CA ASP A 19 -0.08 -17.73 18.86
C ASP A 19 -1.15 -18.29 17.91
N PHE A 20 -1.00 -17.97 16.61
CA PHE A 20 -1.95 -18.32 15.54
C PHE A 20 -1.41 -19.47 14.68
N ILE A 21 -1.41 -20.68 15.20
CA ILE A 21 -0.81 -21.86 14.58
C ILE A 21 -1.62 -22.33 13.36
N LEU A 22 -0.98 -22.41 12.20
CA LEU A 22 -1.53 -22.89 10.92
C LEU A 22 -0.65 -24.03 10.36
N PRO A 23 -0.73 -25.25 10.89
CA PRO A 23 0.20 -26.32 10.54
C PRO A 23 0.19 -26.70 9.06
N GLU A 24 -0.99 -26.69 8.42
CA GLU A 24 -1.14 -27.07 7.01
C GLU A 24 -0.86 -25.89 6.04
N LEU A 25 -1.04 -24.64 6.49
CA LEU A 25 -0.88 -23.47 5.64
C LEU A 25 0.48 -22.78 5.78
N SER A 26 1.25 -23.09 6.82
CA SER A 26 2.52 -22.38 7.09
C SER A 26 3.53 -22.55 5.96
N SER A 27 3.69 -23.75 5.41
CA SER A 27 4.57 -23.99 4.26
C SER A 27 4.09 -23.27 3.01
N VAL A 28 2.79 -23.33 2.73
CA VAL A 28 2.18 -22.61 1.59
C VAL A 28 2.40 -21.11 1.72
N LEU A 29 2.19 -20.52 2.90
CA LEU A 29 2.41 -19.09 3.14
C LEU A 29 3.89 -18.71 2.98
N SER A 30 4.82 -19.58 3.38
CA SER A 30 6.26 -19.38 3.15
C SER A 30 6.61 -19.36 1.66
N GLU A 31 6.07 -20.30 0.88
CA GLU A 31 6.25 -20.30 -0.58
C GLU A 31 5.63 -19.05 -1.24
N GLN A 32 4.46 -18.63 -0.75
CA GLN A 32 3.82 -17.41 -1.25
C GLN A 32 4.63 -16.15 -0.90
N LEU A 33 5.30 -16.11 0.25
CA LEU A 33 6.21 -15.03 0.61
C LEU A 33 7.39 -14.93 -0.35
N ASP A 34 7.98 -16.07 -0.74
CA ASP A 34 9.04 -16.09 -1.77
C ASP A 34 8.56 -15.56 -3.12
N ILE A 35 7.36 -15.93 -3.56
CA ILE A 35 6.75 -15.40 -4.79
C ILE A 35 6.51 -13.89 -4.68
N LEU A 36 6.09 -13.43 -3.51
CA LEU A 36 5.86 -12.01 -3.24
C LEU A 36 7.16 -11.20 -3.32
N GLN A 37 8.26 -11.72 -2.75
CA GLN A 37 9.56 -11.03 -2.66
C GLN A 37 10.45 -11.18 -3.89
N LYS A 38 10.44 -12.35 -4.54
CA LYS A 38 11.38 -12.72 -5.61
C LYS A 38 10.71 -12.96 -6.95
N GLY A 39 9.37 -13.09 -6.96
CA GLY A 39 8.60 -13.38 -8.15
C GLY A 39 7.86 -12.16 -8.69
N ARG A 40 6.59 -12.34 -8.99
CA ARG A 40 5.73 -11.32 -9.63
C ARG A 40 5.33 -10.14 -8.73
N GLY A 41 5.68 -10.18 -7.44
CA GLY A 41 5.42 -9.09 -6.47
C GLY A 41 3.98 -8.99 -5.97
N PHE A 42 3.11 -9.90 -6.31
CA PHE A 42 1.76 -9.99 -5.74
C PHE A 42 1.28 -11.43 -5.65
N ILE A 43 0.43 -11.70 -4.69
CA ILE A 43 -0.25 -12.99 -4.52
C ILE A 43 -1.73 -12.76 -4.22
N ARG A 44 -2.51 -13.78 -4.50
CA ARG A 44 -3.96 -13.79 -4.26
C ARG A 44 -4.38 -15.09 -3.60
N LEU A 45 -4.80 -15.03 -2.35
CA LEU A 45 -5.31 -16.18 -1.61
C LEU A 45 -6.83 -16.28 -1.75
N ARG A 46 -7.34 -17.48 -1.99
CA ARG A 46 -8.77 -17.80 -2.15
C ARG A 46 -9.22 -18.78 -1.06
N GLY A 47 -10.54 -18.88 -0.88
CA GLY A 47 -11.16 -19.88 0.00
C GLY A 47 -11.65 -19.33 1.33
N LEU A 48 -11.32 -18.07 1.67
CA LEU A 48 -11.88 -17.41 2.83
C LEU A 48 -13.17 -16.67 2.41
N ASP A 49 -14.33 -17.15 2.88
CA ASP A 49 -15.62 -16.50 2.67
C ASP A 49 -15.96 -15.62 3.88
N PRO A 50 -15.85 -14.28 3.76
CA PRO A 50 -16.07 -13.38 4.89
C PRO A 50 -17.48 -13.45 5.47
N LYS A 51 -18.47 -13.86 4.67
CA LYS A 51 -19.88 -13.96 5.10
C LYS A 51 -20.13 -15.06 6.13
N LYS A 52 -19.19 -16.00 6.28
CA LYS A 52 -19.26 -17.11 7.26
C LYS A 52 -18.80 -16.72 8.65
N TYR A 53 -18.27 -15.51 8.83
CA TYR A 53 -17.64 -15.09 10.06
C TYR A 53 -18.18 -13.73 10.50
N ASP A 54 -18.27 -13.52 11.80
CA ASP A 54 -18.46 -12.19 12.36
C ASP A 54 -17.22 -11.31 12.16
N GLN A 55 -17.36 -10.02 12.42
CA GLN A 55 -16.30 -9.04 12.19
C GLN A 55 -15.04 -9.34 13.00
N LEU A 56 -15.17 -9.73 14.26
CA LEU A 56 -14.01 -10.04 15.12
C LEU A 56 -13.27 -11.26 14.59
N THR A 57 -14.00 -12.32 14.25
CA THR A 57 -13.43 -13.56 13.74
C THR A 57 -12.71 -13.36 12.42
N ILE A 58 -13.30 -12.62 11.47
CA ILE A 58 -12.67 -12.40 10.17
C ILE A 58 -11.42 -11.51 10.28
N GLN A 59 -11.42 -10.50 11.15
CA GLN A 59 -10.26 -9.67 11.44
C GLN A 59 -9.13 -10.49 12.09
N THR A 60 -9.47 -11.37 13.03
CA THR A 60 -8.52 -12.29 13.68
C THR A 60 -7.90 -13.25 12.68
N ILE A 61 -8.69 -13.86 11.79
CA ILE A 61 -8.19 -14.72 10.71
C ILE A 61 -7.26 -13.96 9.79
N TYR A 62 -7.67 -12.77 9.36
CA TYR A 62 -6.92 -11.94 8.44
C TYR A 62 -5.55 -11.55 9.02
N TRP A 63 -5.52 -11.03 10.26
CA TRP A 63 -4.28 -10.70 10.95
C TRP A 63 -3.39 -11.93 11.13
N GLY A 64 -3.98 -13.06 11.53
CA GLY A 64 -3.26 -14.31 11.72
C GLY A 64 -2.55 -14.79 10.45
N ILE A 65 -3.19 -14.70 9.29
CA ILE A 65 -2.56 -15.02 7.99
C ILE A 65 -1.44 -14.02 7.68
N CYS A 66 -1.69 -12.71 7.86
CA CYS A 66 -0.70 -11.65 7.60
C CYS A 66 0.54 -11.80 8.47
N SER A 67 0.42 -12.29 9.71
CA SER A 67 1.55 -12.49 10.63
C SER A 67 2.57 -13.55 10.15
N TYR A 68 2.22 -14.38 9.17
CA TYR A 68 3.16 -15.30 8.50
C TYR A 68 3.97 -14.62 7.39
N LEU A 69 3.53 -13.46 6.93
CA LEU A 69 4.16 -12.72 5.83
C LEU A 69 5.00 -11.54 6.30
N GLY A 70 4.97 -11.26 7.60
CA GLY A 70 5.77 -10.22 8.25
C GLY A 70 5.08 -9.59 9.45
N THR A 71 5.63 -8.49 9.93
CA THR A 71 5.14 -7.77 11.11
C THR A 71 4.29 -6.58 10.69
N GLY A 72 3.07 -6.48 11.21
CA GLY A 72 2.17 -5.35 10.99
C GLY A 72 2.70 -4.07 11.63
N ILE A 73 2.63 -2.96 10.89
CA ILE A 73 3.09 -1.64 11.36
C ILE A 73 1.94 -0.64 11.45
N PRO A 74 2.08 0.41 12.26
CA PRO A 74 1.10 1.47 12.37
C PRO A 74 0.80 2.15 11.03
N GLN A 75 -0.50 2.28 10.71
CA GLN A 75 -0.98 2.89 9.48
C GLN A 75 -1.24 4.40 9.62
N ASN A 76 -1.40 4.86 10.85
CA ASN A 76 -1.71 6.25 11.16
C ASN A 76 -1.09 6.68 12.50
N SER A 77 -1.26 7.97 12.83
CA SER A 77 -0.75 8.56 14.06
C SER A 77 -1.38 8.00 15.36
N LYS A 78 -2.48 7.25 15.25
CA LYS A 78 -3.14 6.59 16.40
C LYS A 78 -2.54 5.21 16.70
N GLY A 79 -1.59 4.74 15.87
CA GLY A 79 -0.97 3.43 16.03
C GLY A 79 -1.84 2.26 15.57
N GLU A 80 -2.89 2.51 14.78
CA GLU A 80 -3.76 1.45 14.28
C GLU A 80 -2.99 0.56 13.28
N LEU A 81 -3.02 -0.74 13.52
CA LEU A 81 -2.33 -1.76 12.71
C LEU A 81 -3.21 -2.33 11.58
N MET A 82 -4.52 -2.13 11.67
CA MET A 82 -5.51 -2.58 10.69
C MET A 82 -6.56 -1.49 10.53
N SER A 83 -6.88 -1.12 9.30
CA SER A 83 -7.90 -0.12 8.98
C SER A 83 -8.98 -0.68 8.07
N GLY A 84 -10.20 -0.21 8.25
CA GLY A 84 -11.28 -0.44 7.30
C GLY A 84 -11.22 0.56 6.15
N VAL A 85 -11.48 0.07 4.94
CA VAL A 85 -11.64 0.89 3.74
C VAL A 85 -13.11 0.88 3.34
N LYS A 86 -13.77 1.99 3.52
CA LYS A 86 -15.17 2.21 3.16
C LYS A 86 -15.48 3.71 3.16
N ASP A 87 -16.58 4.08 2.59
CA ASP A 87 -17.09 5.45 2.73
C ASP A 87 -17.55 5.71 4.18
N TYR A 88 -16.90 6.69 4.81
CA TYR A 88 -17.26 7.20 6.13
C TYR A 88 -17.95 8.56 6.04
N GLY A 89 -18.17 9.08 4.81
CA GLY A 89 -18.76 10.37 4.56
C GLY A 89 -17.80 11.56 4.70
N ASP A 90 -16.49 11.31 4.78
CA ASP A 90 -15.49 12.37 4.82
C ASP A 90 -15.55 13.17 3.50
N LYS A 91 -15.54 14.51 3.58
CA LYS A 91 -15.67 15.41 2.41
C LYS A 91 -14.32 15.93 1.98
N ILE A 92 -14.07 15.89 0.67
CA ILE A 92 -12.93 16.52 0.02
C ILE A 92 -13.35 17.91 -0.40
N VAL A 93 -12.59 18.94 -0.02
CA VAL A 93 -12.86 20.34 -0.30
C VAL A 93 -11.78 20.94 -1.24
N SER A 94 -10.51 20.56 -1.04
CA SER A 94 -9.39 21.03 -1.84
C SER A 94 -9.06 20.07 -2.99
N GLU A 95 -8.32 20.56 -3.99
CA GLU A 95 -7.81 19.70 -5.09
C GLU A 95 -6.90 18.58 -4.59
N ASN A 96 -6.16 18.83 -3.50
CA ASN A 96 -5.35 17.80 -2.85
C ASN A 96 -6.00 17.42 -1.51
N PRO A 97 -6.65 16.24 -1.42
CA PRO A 97 -7.39 15.80 -0.24
C PRO A 97 -6.56 15.75 1.05
N TYR A 98 -5.26 15.56 0.91
CA TYR A 98 -4.37 15.51 2.08
C TYR A 98 -4.20 16.87 2.76
N ARG A 99 -4.45 18.00 2.05
CA ARG A 99 -4.51 19.34 2.67
C ARG A 99 -5.67 19.45 3.65
N ASP A 100 -6.77 18.77 3.35
CA ASP A 100 -7.97 18.74 4.20
C ASP A 100 -7.83 17.74 5.36
N GLY A 101 -6.71 17.03 5.45
CA GLY A 101 -6.52 15.92 6.39
C GLY A 101 -7.36 14.68 6.06
N VAL A 102 -7.99 14.67 4.86
CA VAL A 102 -8.87 13.58 4.43
C VAL A 102 -8.04 12.39 3.95
N ARG A 103 -8.42 11.22 4.40
CA ARG A 103 -7.86 9.95 3.91
C ARG A 103 -8.79 9.38 2.85
N LEU A 104 -8.33 9.29 1.60
CA LEU A 104 -9.15 8.88 0.46
C LEU A 104 -9.85 7.53 0.64
N HIS A 105 -9.23 6.58 1.35
CA HIS A 105 -9.85 5.29 1.68
C HIS A 105 -11.08 5.38 2.59
N ARG A 106 -11.44 6.58 3.04
CA ARG A 106 -12.61 6.89 3.85
C ARG A 106 -13.72 7.60 3.05
N THR A 107 -13.53 7.71 1.74
CA THR A 107 -14.43 8.43 0.83
C THR A 107 -14.80 7.54 -0.37
N THR A 108 -15.66 8.04 -1.23
CA THR A 108 -16.00 7.43 -2.52
C THR A 108 -15.09 7.88 -3.67
N ALA A 109 -14.11 8.73 -3.39
CA ALA A 109 -13.23 9.27 -4.42
C ALA A 109 -12.27 8.22 -4.97
N LYS A 110 -11.92 8.36 -6.25
CA LYS A 110 -10.83 7.59 -6.87
C LYS A 110 -9.52 7.91 -6.14
N ILE A 111 -8.73 6.89 -5.84
CA ILE A 111 -7.36 7.04 -5.36
C ILE A 111 -6.42 6.79 -6.53
N ASP A 112 -5.48 7.70 -6.76
CA ASP A 112 -4.49 7.53 -7.80
C ASP A 112 -3.49 6.43 -7.46
N ALA A 113 -2.85 5.87 -8.49
CA ALA A 113 -1.83 4.86 -8.31
C ALA A 113 -0.70 5.38 -7.41
N HIS A 114 -0.38 4.61 -6.39
CA HIS A 114 0.65 4.96 -5.43
C HIS A 114 1.27 3.71 -4.79
N THR A 115 2.39 3.89 -4.13
CA THR A 115 2.98 2.89 -3.24
C THR A 115 2.81 3.32 -1.80
N ASP A 116 2.59 2.38 -0.91
CA ASP A 116 2.56 2.62 0.53
C ASP A 116 3.95 2.58 1.17
N SER A 117 4.08 3.11 2.41
CA SER A 117 5.35 3.19 3.14
C SER A 117 5.62 1.91 3.95
N CYS A 118 5.60 0.75 3.29
CA CYS A 118 5.80 -0.56 3.90
C CYS A 118 6.33 -1.52 2.84
N ASP A 119 6.83 -2.69 3.25
CA ASP A 119 7.34 -3.69 2.32
C ASP A 119 6.20 -4.41 1.61
N HIS A 120 5.15 -4.76 2.34
CA HIS A 120 3.96 -5.41 1.79
C HIS A 120 2.69 -4.73 2.26
N VAL A 121 1.69 -4.70 1.37
CA VAL A 121 0.32 -4.31 1.68
C VAL A 121 -0.56 -5.53 1.56
N ALA A 122 -1.38 -5.77 2.56
CA ALA A 122 -2.41 -6.80 2.53
C ALA A 122 -3.80 -6.17 2.43
N LEU A 123 -4.67 -6.72 1.61
CA LEU A 123 -6.06 -6.29 1.43
C LEU A 123 -7.00 -7.49 1.53
N LEU A 124 -8.00 -7.42 2.40
CA LEU A 124 -9.08 -8.41 2.48
C LEU A 124 -10.40 -7.78 2.05
N CYS A 125 -11.00 -8.27 0.98
CA CYS A 125 -12.34 -7.87 0.56
C CYS A 125 -13.41 -8.54 1.44
N ILE A 126 -14.10 -7.75 2.23
CA ILE A 126 -15.23 -8.20 3.06
C ILE A 126 -16.53 -8.17 2.26
N GLN A 127 -16.73 -7.11 1.49
CA GLN A 127 -17.91 -6.91 0.66
C GLN A 127 -17.53 -6.08 -0.56
N ARG A 128 -18.04 -6.48 -1.73
CA ARG A 128 -17.86 -5.69 -2.95
C ARG A 128 -18.65 -4.40 -2.89
N ALA A 129 -18.10 -3.35 -3.47
CA ALA A 129 -18.87 -2.14 -3.76
C ALA A 129 -20.02 -2.46 -4.73
N LYS A 130 -21.09 -1.68 -4.68
CA LYS A 130 -22.21 -1.80 -5.61
C LYS A 130 -21.79 -1.44 -7.04
N GLU A 131 -20.97 -0.41 -7.16
CA GLU A 131 -20.39 0.09 -8.42
C GLU A 131 -18.95 0.54 -8.15
N GLY A 132 -18.04 0.34 -9.10
CA GLY A 132 -16.63 0.69 -8.98
C GLY A 132 -15.88 -0.12 -7.92
N GLY A 133 -14.80 0.44 -7.40
CA GLY A 133 -13.98 -0.18 -6.36
C GLY A 133 -13.10 -1.31 -6.89
N GLU A 134 -12.89 -1.42 -8.20
CA GLU A 134 -11.90 -2.34 -8.77
C GLU A 134 -10.50 -1.85 -8.39
N SER A 135 -9.65 -2.81 -8.01
CA SER A 135 -8.23 -2.55 -7.80
C SER A 135 -7.43 -2.84 -9.06
N GLY A 136 -6.59 -1.88 -9.43
CA GLY A 136 -5.56 -2.08 -10.44
C GLY A 136 -4.21 -2.37 -9.80
N VAL A 137 -3.39 -3.16 -10.47
CA VAL A 137 -2.00 -3.40 -10.10
C VAL A 137 -1.13 -3.02 -11.28
N ILE A 138 -0.08 -2.26 -11.02
CA ILE A 138 0.83 -1.74 -12.05
C ILE A 138 2.25 -2.10 -11.65
N SER A 139 3.04 -2.58 -12.61
CA SER A 139 4.45 -2.85 -12.40
C SER A 139 5.26 -1.55 -12.43
N SER A 140 5.88 -1.19 -11.32
CA SER A 140 6.82 -0.05 -11.26
C SER A 140 8.01 -0.23 -12.20
N LEU A 141 8.46 -1.48 -12.42
CA LEU A 141 9.52 -1.80 -13.39
C LEU A 141 9.08 -1.50 -14.82
N ALA A 142 7.82 -1.79 -15.17
CA ALA A 142 7.30 -1.46 -16.49
C ALA A 142 7.22 0.05 -16.70
N ILE A 143 6.84 0.80 -15.68
CA ILE A 143 6.83 2.27 -15.70
C ILE A 143 8.27 2.80 -15.86
N TYR A 144 9.24 2.32 -15.07
CA TYR A 144 10.64 2.70 -15.20
C TYR A 144 11.18 2.46 -16.62
N ASN A 145 10.94 1.27 -17.19
CA ASN A 145 11.41 0.91 -18.53
C ASN A 145 10.76 1.79 -19.62
N GLU A 146 9.48 2.15 -19.45
CA GLU A 146 8.82 3.07 -20.39
C GLU A 146 9.44 4.48 -20.31
N ILE A 147 9.74 4.97 -19.11
CA ILE A 147 10.43 6.28 -18.93
C ILE A 147 11.81 6.23 -19.55
N LEU A 148 12.58 5.16 -19.29
CA LEU A 148 13.92 4.98 -19.86
C LEU A 148 13.90 5.02 -21.39
N LYS A 149 12.86 4.47 -22.00
CA LYS A 149 12.68 4.43 -23.45
C LYS A 149 12.21 5.75 -24.06
N THR A 150 11.32 6.46 -23.36
CA THR A 150 10.57 7.57 -23.96
C THR A 150 10.98 8.96 -23.46
N LYS A 151 11.40 9.05 -22.20
CA LYS A 151 11.74 10.29 -21.48
C LYS A 151 12.90 10.08 -20.50
N PRO A 152 14.05 9.54 -20.93
CA PRO A 152 15.16 9.20 -20.04
C PRO A 152 15.66 10.36 -19.19
N GLN A 153 15.49 11.60 -19.65
CA GLN A 153 15.87 12.80 -18.92
C GLN A 153 15.12 12.97 -17.58
N TYR A 154 13.98 12.30 -17.38
CA TYR A 154 13.25 12.36 -16.13
C TYR A 154 13.83 11.43 -15.05
N LEU A 155 14.60 10.40 -15.45
CA LEU A 155 15.10 9.40 -14.49
C LEU A 155 16.06 9.98 -13.46
N GLU A 156 16.88 10.96 -13.83
CA GLU A 156 17.83 11.56 -12.89
C GLU A 156 17.10 12.20 -11.71
N THR A 157 16.09 13.03 -11.97
CA THR A 157 15.32 13.70 -10.90
C THR A 157 14.47 12.70 -10.11
N LEU A 158 13.87 11.69 -10.78
CA LEU A 158 13.10 10.63 -10.10
C LEU A 158 13.97 9.75 -9.21
N CYS A 159 15.23 9.51 -9.56
CA CYS A 159 16.17 8.74 -8.75
C CYS A 159 16.83 9.58 -7.64
N LYS A 160 17.02 10.89 -7.83
CA LYS A 160 17.43 11.81 -6.74
C LYS A 160 16.36 11.89 -5.66
N GLY A 161 15.09 11.83 -6.07
CA GLY A 161 13.94 11.80 -5.18
C GLY A 161 13.49 13.17 -4.69
N PHE A 162 12.46 13.14 -3.84
CA PHE A 162 11.76 14.31 -3.36
C PHE A 162 11.55 14.23 -1.85
N TYR A 163 11.51 15.37 -1.18
CA TYR A 163 10.94 15.44 0.16
C TYR A 163 9.44 15.15 0.05
N ILE A 164 8.95 14.22 0.84
CA ILE A 164 7.54 13.83 0.87
C ILE A 164 6.87 14.28 2.16
N ASP A 165 5.62 14.66 2.05
CA ASP A 165 4.76 14.91 3.20
C ASP A 165 4.42 13.60 3.92
N LEU A 166 4.59 13.55 5.24
CA LEU A 166 4.30 12.36 6.06
C LEU A 166 2.82 12.25 6.47
N ILE A 167 2.00 13.22 6.08
CA ILE A 167 0.53 13.23 6.26
C ILE A 167 0.13 12.86 7.70
N GLY A 168 0.57 13.68 8.66
CA GLY A 168 0.24 13.50 10.08
C GLY A 168 0.83 12.25 10.74
N LYS A 169 1.83 11.60 10.13
CA LYS A 169 2.56 10.48 10.75
C LYS A 169 3.85 10.91 11.46
N GLY A 170 4.24 12.16 11.33
CA GLY A 170 5.42 12.69 11.95
C GLY A 170 5.16 13.37 13.30
N LYS A 171 6.18 14.06 13.82
CA LYS A 171 6.17 14.68 15.15
C LYS A 171 5.86 16.18 15.15
N THR A 172 5.81 16.83 13.99
CA THR A 172 5.64 18.29 13.84
C THR A 172 4.71 18.63 12.67
N GLU A 173 4.13 19.85 12.65
CA GLU A 173 3.24 20.33 11.58
C GLU A 173 3.91 20.41 10.19
N LYS A 174 5.24 20.56 10.15
CA LYS A 174 6.04 20.56 8.90
C LYS A 174 6.64 19.20 8.61
N GLU A 175 5.87 18.15 8.73
CA GLU A 175 6.29 16.76 8.69
C GLU A 175 6.73 16.33 7.30
N LEU A 176 8.01 16.49 7.04
CA LEU A 176 8.66 16.00 5.84
C LEU A 176 9.49 14.75 6.15
N SER A 177 9.72 13.94 5.13
CA SER A 177 10.74 12.90 5.21
C SER A 177 12.10 13.53 5.58
N ALA A 178 12.91 12.80 6.36
CA ALA A 178 14.23 13.28 6.79
C ALA A 178 15.19 13.53 5.62
N HIS A 179 14.97 12.82 4.52
CA HIS A 179 15.78 12.89 3.29
C HIS A 179 14.85 12.83 2.08
N PRO A 180 15.31 13.28 0.89
CA PRO A 180 14.61 13.02 -0.36
C PRO A 180 14.39 11.53 -0.55
N ILE A 181 13.18 11.14 -0.91
CA ILE A 181 12.81 9.74 -1.16
C ILE A 181 12.81 9.51 -2.68
N PRO A 182 13.67 8.64 -3.22
CA PRO A 182 13.69 8.30 -4.63
C PRO A 182 12.38 7.67 -5.08
N VAL A 183 11.87 8.08 -6.25
CA VAL A 183 10.76 7.37 -6.90
C VAL A 183 11.22 6.00 -7.37
N PHE A 184 12.46 5.92 -7.86
CA PHE A 184 13.11 4.66 -8.20
C PHE A 184 14.49 4.59 -7.54
N SER A 185 14.77 3.47 -6.90
CA SER A 185 16.06 3.19 -6.29
C SER A 185 16.48 1.74 -6.56
N TYR A 186 17.78 1.50 -6.56
CA TYR A 186 18.34 0.17 -6.78
C TYR A 186 19.19 -0.22 -5.58
N PHE A 187 18.87 -1.34 -4.97
CA PHE A 187 19.58 -1.86 -3.81
C PHE A 187 19.62 -3.38 -3.85
N ASP A 188 20.76 -3.98 -3.60
CA ASP A 188 20.97 -5.43 -3.52
C ASP A 188 20.36 -6.22 -4.69
N GLY A 189 20.64 -5.75 -5.92
CA GLY A 189 20.14 -6.42 -7.12
C GLY A 189 18.65 -6.19 -7.41
N LYS A 190 17.96 -5.38 -6.62
CA LYS A 190 16.52 -5.14 -6.75
C LYS A 190 16.23 -3.66 -6.94
N MET A 191 15.27 -3.39 -7.82
CA MET A 191 14.70 -2.05 -7.95
C MET A 191 13.55 -1.90 -6.97
N CYS A 192 13.55 -0.80 -6.24
CA CYS A 192 12.47 -0.37 -5.36
C CYS A 192 11.80 0.86 -5.94
N SER A 193 10.50 1.03 -5.69
CA SER A 193 9.77 2.21 -6.09
C SER A 193 8.97 2.80 -4.93
N ARG A 194 9.01 4.12 -4.82
CA ARG A 194 8.22 4.88 -3.86
C ARG A 194 7.59 6.07 -4.55
N PHE A 195 6.32 5.97 -4.86
CA PHE A 195 5.57 7.00 -5.58
C PHE A 195 4.24 7.30 -4.90
N ASN A 196 4.00 8.55 -4.61
CA ASN A 196 2.70 9.11 -4.26
C ASN A 196 2.74 10.59 -4.66
N LYS A 197 2.10 10.93 -5.79
CA LYS A 197 2.12 12.28 -6.36
C LYS A 197 1.73 13.33 -5.33
N SER A 198 0.62 13.13 -4.64
CA SER A 198 0.12 14.11 -3.67
C SER A 198 1.08 14.35 -2.50
N GLN A 199 1.76 13.30 -2.01
CA GLN A 199 2.79 13.44 -0.96
C GLN A 199 4.04 14.16 -1.47
N ILE A 200 4.43 13.91 -2.71
CA ILE A 200 5.58 14.58 -3.36
C ILE A 200 5.29 16.08 -3.53
N GLU A 201 4.13 16.43 -4.08
CA GLU A 201 3.74 17.81 -4.32
C GLU A 201 3.61 18.62 -3.03
N LEU A 202 2.92 18.07 -2.02
CA LEU A 202 2.83 18.71 -0.69
C LEU A 202 4.18 18.80 0.02
N GLY A 203 5.02 17.78 -0.13
CA GLY A 203 6.36 17.77 0.44
C GLY A 203 7.24 18.87 -0.19
N ALA A 204 7.23 18.99 -1.50
CA ALA A 204 7.96 20.02 -2.21
C ALA A 204 7.46 21.43 -1.87
N GLU A 205 6.14 21.62 -1.76
CA GLU A 205 5.53 22.88 -1.36
C GLU A 205 6.02 23.33 0.03
N LYS A 206 5.98 22.41 1.01
CA LYS A 206 6.45 22.68 2.38
C LYS A 206 7.96 22.88 2.49
N HIS A 207 8.74 22.22 1.62
CA HIS A 207 10.21 22.27 1.64
C HIS A 207 10.76 23.50 0.92
N SER A 208 10.28 23.79 -0.28
CA SER A 208 10.87 24.76 -1.22
C SER A 208 9.88 25.63 -1.99
N GLY A 209 8.60 25.58 -1.64
CA GLY A 209 7.55 26.35 -2.33
C GLY A 209 7.02 25.69 -3.59
N GLY A 210 7.41 24.46 -3.88
CA GLY A 210 6.95 23.64 -5.00
C GLY A 210 8.06 22.90 -5.73
N LEU A 211 7.69 22.10 -6.72
CA LEU A 211 8.61 21.41 -7.62
C LEU A 211 9.12 22.39 -8.71
N ASP A 212 10.38 22.23 -9.12
CA ASP A 212 10.85 22.85 -10.36
C ASP A 212 10.14 22.23 -11.58
N SER A 213 10.24 22.89 -12.74
CA SER A 213 9.52 22.49 -13.97
C SER A 213 9.83 21.05 -14.40
N LEU A 214 11.11 20.65 -14.39
CA LEU A 214 11.53 19.31 -14.79
C LEU A 214 11.00 18.25 -13.82
N SER A 215 11.07 18.51 -12.53
CA SER A 215 10.54 17.65 -11.47
C SER A 215 9.02 17.49 -11.57
N GLN A 216 8.29 18.57 -11.80
CA GLN A 216 6.84 18.53 -11.98
C GLN A 216 6.44 17.75 -13.23
N GLU A 217 7.14 17.96 -14.35
CA GLU A 217 6.92 17.18 -15.57
C GLU A 217 7.19 15.69 -15.36
N ALA A 218 8.28 15.34 -14.67
CA ALA A 218 8.64 13.97 -14.38
C ALA A 218 7.59 13.27 -13.50
N VAL A 219 7.14 13.91 -12.42
CA VAL A 219 6.09 13.39 -11.52
C VAL A 219 4.76 13.23 -12.26
N ASN A 220 4.37 14.22 -13.06
CA ASN A 220 3.17 14.14 -13.88
C ASN A 220 3.25 13.03 -14.93
N TYR A 221 4.44 12.80 -15.50
CA TYR A 221 4.63 11.73 -16.47
C TYR A 221 4.53 10.34 -15.85
N VAL A 222 5.06 10.13 -14.64
CA VAL A 222 4.83 8.88 -13.88
C VAL A 222 3.33 8.69 -13.69
N GLN A 223 2.61 9.69 -13.18
CA GLN A 223 1.15 9.62 -12.97
C GLN A 223 0.42 9.28 -14.28
N TYR A 224 0.74 9.98 -15.38
CA TYR A 224 0.17 9.70 -16.70
C TYR A 224 0.38 8.25 -17.15
N LEU A 225 1.59 7.70 -16.97
CA LEU A 225 1.86 6.31 -17.32
C LEU A 225 1.04 5.34 -16.47
N THR A 226 0.85 5.64 -15.19
CA THR A 226 0.03 4.80 -14.30
C THR A 226 -1.46 4.78 -14.67
N GLU A 227 -1.92 5.69 -15.50
CA GLU A 227 -3.31 5.75 -15.99
C GLU A 227 -3.51 5.00 -17.31
N GLN A 228 -2.42 4.57 -17.96
CA GLN A 228 -2.50 3.87 -19.24
C GLN A 228 -2.90 2.41 -19.05
N ASP A 229 -3.98 1.99 -19.68
CA ASP A 229 -4.53 0.61 -19.59
C ASP A 229 -3.49 -0.48 -19.87
N LYS A 230 -2.51 -0.21 -20.75
CA LYS A 230 -1.45 -1.18 -21.11
C LYS A 230 -0.58 -1.62 -19.94
N PHE A 231 -0.53 -0.85 -18.85
CA PHE A 231 0.24 -1.17 -17.64
C PHE A 231 -0.59 -1.80 -16.55
N HIS A 232 -1.92 -1.80 -16.71
CA HIS A 232 -2.84 -2.28 -15.69
C HIS A 232 -3.06 -3.78 -15.77
N LEU A 233 -2.84 -4.48 -14.67
CA LEU A 233 -3.45 -5.76 -14.40
C LEU A 233 -4.75 -5.51 -13.61
N LYS A 234 -5.89 -5.53 -14.32
CA LYS A 234 -7.21 -5.39 -13.67
C LYS A 234 -7.53 -6.64 -12.87
N MET A 235 -7.83 -6.47 -11.60
CA MET A 235 -8.16 -7.57 -10.71
C MET A 235 -9.51 -7.35 -10.07
N MET A 236 -10.41 -8.32 -10.22
CA MET A 236 -11.67 -8.33 -9.47
C MET A 236 -11.41 -8.89 -8.07
N LEU A 237 -11.65 -8.06 -7.05
CA LEU A 237 -11.45 -8.43 -5.66
C LEU A 237 -12.61 -9.27 -5.14
N ASN A 238 -12.32 -10.52 -4.81
CA ASN A 238 -13.17 -11.39 -3.99
C ASN A 238 -12.36 -12.07 -2.88
N LEU A 239 -11.20 -11.49 -2.47
CA LEU A 239 -10.14 -12.30 -1.92
C LEU A 239 -9.18 -11.49 -1.07
N LEU A 240 -8.36 -12.22 -0.31
CA LEU A 240 -7.19 -11.71 0.37
C LEU A 240 -6.05 -11.54 -0.64
N MET A 241 -5.50 -10.34 -0.73
CA MET A 241 -4.42 -10.00 -1.65
C MET A 241 -3.25 -9.40 -0.91
N PHE A 242 -2.05 -9.68 -1.40
CA PHE A 242 -0.80 -9.14 -0.88
C PHE A 242 0.03 -8.58 -2.03
N PHE A 243 0.68 -7.45 -1.79
CA PHE A 243 1.49 -6.74 -2.77
C PHE A 243 2.83 -6.33 -2.18
N HIS A 244 3.88 -6.50 -2.95
CA HIS A 244 5.21 -6.01 -2.64
C HIS A 244 5.36 -4.55 -3.10
N HIS A 245 6.23 -3.76 -2.45
CA HIS A 245 6.45 -2.34 -2.74
C HIS A 245 6.91 -2.02 -4.19
N GLN A 246 7.25 -3.02 -4.99
CA GLN A 246 7.54 -2.85 -6.43
C GLN A 246 6.28 -2.73 -7.29
N ILE A 247 5.11 -2.79 -6.69
CA ILE A 247 3.82 -2.76 -7.38
C ILE A 247 2.99 -1.62 -6.84
N GLN A 248 2.47 -0.79 -7.73
CA GLN A 248 1.54 0.28 -7.37
C GLN A 248 0.12 -0.27 -7.31
N ILE A 249 -0.62 0.09 -6.26
CA ILE A 249 -1.95 -0.45 -5.97
C ILE A 249 -3.00 0.63 -6.12
N LEU A 250 -4.14 0.22 -6.70
CA LEU A 250 -5.39 0.97 -6.73
C LEU A 250 -6.48 0.15 -6.02
N TYR A 251 -6.94 0.56 -4.80
CA TYR A 251 -8.18 0.17 -4.06
C TYR A 251 -8.35 -1.24 -3.48
N PHE A 252 -8.89 -1.52 -2.38
CA PHE A 252 -9.80 -1.36 -1.26
C PHE A 252 -9.88 -2.59 -0.33
N TYR A 253 -10.00 -2.43 1.00
CA TYR A 253 -10.88 -3.04 2.00
C TYR A 253 -10.21 -3.06 3.39
N TYR A 254 -9.89 -4.12 4.09
CA TYR A 254 -9.00 -4.04 5.25
C TYR A 254 -7.56 -4.01 4.79
N VAL A 255 -6.85 -2.97 5.18
CA VAL A 255 -5.42 -2.81 4.86
C VAL A 255 -4.60 -3.15 6.09
N ILE A 256 -3.57 -3.95 5.90
CA ILE A 256 -2.49 -4.14 6.86
C ILE A 256 -1.18 -3.81 6.14
N TYR A 257 -0.41 -2.90 6.69
CA TYR A 257 0.96 -2.64 6.25
C TYR A 257 1.89 -3.61 6.98
N ILE A 258 2.74 -4.26 6.23
CA ILE A 258 3.61 -5.33 6.72
C ILE A 258 5.06 -4.96 6.43
N LEU A 259 5.91 -5.00 7.46
CA LEU A 259 7.35 -5.05 7.31
C LEU A 259 7.80 -6.51 7.30
N LEU A 260 8.80 -6.78 6.48
CA LEU A 260 9.45 -8.07 6.49
C LEU A 260 10.21 -8.25 7.81
N ASP A 261 10.05 -9.40 8.43
CA ASP A 261 10.96 -9.83 9.47
C ASP A 261 12.32 -10.05 8.77
N ASN A 262 13.31 -9.20 9.02
CA ASN A 262 14.67 -9.47 8.57
C ASN A 262 15.15 -10.76 9.22
N PRO A 263 15.84 -11.65 8.47
CA PRO A 263 16.40 -12.88 9.01
C PRO A 263 17.46 -12.61 10.08
#